data_4ca8f3ed4f725265caa595a6c5669555
#
_entry.id   4ca8f3ed4f725265caa595a6c5669555
#
_cell.length_a   1.000
_cell.length_b   1.000
_cell.length_c   1.000
_cell.angle_alpha   90.00
_cell.angle_beta   90.00
_cell.angle_gamma   90.00
#
_symmetry.space_group_name_H-M   'P 1'
#
loop_
_entity.id
_entity.type
_entity.pdbx_description
1 polymer ?
#
loop_
_entity_poly.entity_id
_entity_poly.type
_entity_poly.pdbx_seq_one_letter_code
_entity_poly.pdbx_strand_id
1 'polypeptide(L)'
;MIEMSRKAALSIDVEDWFHSENVKGVVPREAWDLCESRVARNTERMLKILQDSGARATFFVLGWVAERFPGLVPAIAAAGHEVASHGYGHELVYRMSPAA
;
A
#
# COMPACT_ATOMS: atom_id res chain seq x y z
N MET A 1 19.21 8.66 -11.16
CA MET A 1 18.98 7.24 -10.86
C MET A 1 19.19 6.97 -9.39
N ILE A 2 18.35 6.15 -8.83
CA ILE A 2 18.50 5.74 -7.43
C ILE A 2 19.54 4.65 -7.34
N GLU A 3 20.52 4.85 -6.50
CA GLU A 3 21.57 3.85 -6.30
C GLU A 3 21.16 2.87 -5.20
N MET A 4 20.41 1.88 -5.58
CA MET A 4 19.84 0.92 -4.63
C MET A 4 20.91 0.11 -3.90
N SER A 5 22.05 -0.11 -4.55
CA SER A 5 23.17 -0.83 -3.95
C SER A 5 23.82 -0.07 -2.81
N ARG A 6 23.53 1.19 -2.65
CA ARG A 6 24.15 2.10 -1.70
C ARG A 6 23.35 2.25 -0.43
N LYS A 7 22.63 1.27 0.00
CA LYS A 7 21.84 1.31 1.23
C LYS A 7 20.57 2.13 1.11
N ALA A 8 20.24 2.62 -0.07
CA ALA A 8 18.95 3.27 -0.26
C ALA A 8 17.85 2.24 -0.12
N ALA A 9 16.85 2.55 0.69
CA ALA A 9 15.68 1.71 0.84
C ALA A 9 14.52 2.39 0.12
N LEU A 10 13.84 1.64 -0.75
CA LEU A 10 12.64 2.13 -1.41
C LEU A 10 11.43 1.48 -0.74
N SER A 11 10.54 2.30 -0.22
CA SER A 11 9.31 1.82 0.39
C SER A 11 8.12 2.43 -0.31
N ILE A 12 7.05 1.65 -0.44
CA ILE A 12 5.84 2.04 -1.12
C ILE A 12 4.67 1.70 -0.24
N ASP A 13 3.83 2.68 0.05
CA ASP A 13 2.60 2.47 0.81
C ASP A 13 1.50 2.10 -0.17
N VAL A 14 0.91 0.92 0.03
CA VAL A 14 -0.16 0.41 -0.82
C VAL A 14 -1.49 0.76 -0.18
N GLU A 15 -2.02 1.90 -0.57
CA GLU A 15 -3.26 2.43 -0.06
C GLU A 15 -3.92 3.30 -1.12
N ASP A 16 -5.21 3.56 -0.96
CA ASP A 16 -5.93 4.43 -1.86
C ASP A 16 -5.99 5.85 -1.30
N TRP A 17 -6.40 6.80 -2.15
CA TRP A 17 -6.49 8.22 -1.79
C TRP A 17 -7.42 8.46 -0.59
N PHE A 18 -8.47 7.66 -0.47
CA PHE A 18 -9.44 7.84 0.61
C PHE A 18 -8.96 7.26 1.96
N HIS A 19 -7.81 6.62 2.00
CA HIS A 19 -7.21 6.15 3.25
C HIS A 19 -6.39 7.24 3.95
N SER A 20 -6.10 8.33 3.26
CA SER A 20 -5.25 9.40 3.79
C SER A 20 -5.89 10.10 4.99
N GLU A 21 -5.08 10.45 5.99
CA GLU A 21 -5.53 11.26 7.12
C GLU A 21 -6.15 12.57 6.66
N ASN A 22 -5.64 13.15 5.58
CA ASN A 22 -6.10 14.44 5.08
C ASN A 22 -7.55 14.43 4.62
N VAL A 23 -8.09 13.28 4.27
CA VAL A 23 -9.47 13.17 3.78
C VAL A 23 -10.42 12.51 4.77
N LYS A 24 -9.95 12.12 5.95
CA LYS A 24 -10.80 11.42 6.92
C LYS A 24 -12.03 12.22 7.36
N GLY A 25 -11.92 13.53 7.40
CA GLY A 25 -13.04 14.39 7.75
C GLY A 25 -14.09 14.54 6.65
N VAL A 26 -13.73 14.17 5.42
CA VAL A 26 -14.60 14.30 4.24
C VAL A 26 -15.11 12.93 3.80
N VAL A 27 -14.26 11.91 3.87
CA VAL A 27 -14.62 10.55 3.45
C VAL A 27 -14.54 9.63 4.66
N PRO A 28 -15.68 9.36 5.33
CA PRO A 28 -15.69 8.43 6.45
C PRO A 28 -15.46 7.00 5.96
N ARG A 29 -14.98 6.16 6.88
CA ARG A 29 -14.65 4.76 6.56
C ARG A 29 -15.84 4.00 5.95
N GLU A 30 -17.04 4.30 6.39
CA GLU A 30 -18.26 3.67 5.89
C GLU A 30 -18.51 3.94 4.41
N ALA A 31 -17.89 4.99 3.86
CA ALA A 31 -18.05 5.36 2.46
C ALA A 31 -16.95 4.80 1.57
N TRP A 32 -15.95 4.10 2.12
CA TRP A 32 -14.82 3.58 1.33
C TRP A 32 -15.26 2.66 0.19
N ASP A 33 -16.30 1.87 0.40
CA ASP A 33 -16.81 0.98 -0.64
C ASP A 33 -17.42 1.72 -1.83
N LEU A 34 -17.79 2.96 -1.62
CA LEU A 34 -18.40 3.81 -2.64
C LEU A 34 -17.37 4.64 -3.39
N CYS A 35 -16.13 4.67 -2.93
CA CYS A 35 -15.07 5.45 -3.55
C CYS A 35 -14.47 4.71 -4.74
N GLU A 36 -14.11 5.46 -5.78
CA GLU A 36 -13.37 4.90 -6.89
C GLU A 36 -11.98 4.49 -6.42
N SER A 37 -11.68 3.21 -6.49
CA SER A 37 -10.39 2.69 -6.08
C SER A 37 -9.40 2.75 -7.24
N ARG A 38 -8.17 3.18 -6.95
CA ARG A 38 -7.09 3.26 -7.92
C ARG A 38 -5.87 2.45 -7.49
N VAL A 39 -5.92 1.89 -6.28
CA VAL A 39 -4.74 1.26 -5.69
C VAL A 39 -4.25 0.07 -6.50
N ALA A 40 -5.14 -0.78 -6.99
CA ALA A 40 -4.74 -1.96 -7.76
C ALA A 40 -4.01 -1.56 -9.05
N ARG A 41 -4.59 -0.65 -9.80
CA ARG A 41 -3.99 -0.17 -11.05
C ARG A 41 -2.68 0.55 -10.83
N ASN A 42 -2.63 1.40 -9.80
CA ASN A 42 -1.41 2.13 -9.49
C ASN A 42 -0.29 1.21 -9.01
N THR A 43 -0.64 0.17 -8.25
CA THR A 43 0.33 -0.83 -7.82
C THR A 43 0.88 -1.62 -9.00
N GLU A 44 0.03 -2.00 -9.94
CA GLU A 44 0.47 -2.68 -11.16
C GLU A 44 1.44 -1.82 -11.97
N ARG A 45 1.15 -0.53 -12.10
CA ARG A 45 2.04 0.40 -12.76
C ARG A 45 3.39 0.52 -12.05
N MET A 46 3.36 0.57 -10.72
CA MET A 46 4.59 0.64 -9.94
C MET A 46 5.42 -0.63 -10.10
N LEU A 47 4.76 -1.79 -10.08
CA LEU A 47 5.45 -3.06 -10.29
C LEU A 47 6.16 -3.10 -11.64
N LYS A 48 5.52 -2.57 -12.68
CA LYS A 48 6.12 -2.52 -14.01
C LYS A 48 7.31 -1.57 -14.06
N ILE A 49 7.20 -0.42 -13.43
CA ILE A 49 8.31 0.55 -13.37
C ILE A 49 9.51 -0.07 -12.66
N LEU A 50 9.27 -0.75 -11.54
CA LEU A 50 10.34 -1.40 -10.79
C LEU A 50 10.97 -2.56 -11.57
N GLN A 51 10.16 -3.31 -12.31
CA GLN A 51 10.65 -4.38 -13.16
C GLN A 51 11.56 -3.82 -14.26
N ASP A 52 11.12 -2.76 -14.92
CA ASP A 52 11.88 -2.15 -15.99
C ASP A 52 13.19 -1.54 -15.52
N SER A 53 13.24 -1.04 -14.30
CA SER A 53 14.45 -0.45 -13.71
C SER A 53 15.33 -1.45 -12.97
N GLY A 54 14.84 -2.66 -12.72
CA GLY A 54 15.56 -3.66 -11.95
C GLY A 54 15.60 -3.37 -10.46
N ALA A 55 14.81 -2.43 -9.97
CA ALA A 55 14.79 -2.04 -8.57
C ALA A 55 13.87 -2.93 -7.75
N ARG A 56 14.16 -3.03 -6.46
CA ARG A 56 13.31 -3.76 -5.50
C ARG A 56 12.86 -2.80 -4.41
N ALA A 57 11.72 -3.11 -3.83
CA ALA A 57 11.12 -2.25 -2.81
C ALA A 57 10.45 -3.08 -1.72
N THR A 58 10.13 -2.42 -0.62
CA THR A 58 9.24 -2.96 0.41
C THR A 58 7.89 -2.32 0.23
N PHE A 59 6.85 -3.12 0.08
CA PHE A 59 5.48 -2.66 -0.07
C PHE A 59 4.75 -2.82 1.25
N PHE A 60 4.37 -1.70 1.85
CA PHE A 60 3.60 -1.67 3.08
C PHE A 60 2.12 -1.65 2.71
N VAL A 61 1.44 -2.77 2.90
CA VAL A 61 0.08 -2.98 2.41
C VAL A 61 -0.93 -2.84 3.54
N LEU A 62 -1.94 -2.00 3.34
CA LEU A 62 -3.08 -1.96 4.25
C LEU A 62 -3.87 -3.25 4.17
N GLY A 63 -4.28 -3.79 5.32
CA GLY A 63 -5.10 -5.00 5.38
C GLY A 63 -6.41 -4.85 4.63
N TRP A 64 -7.03 -3.68 4.71
CA TRP A 64 -8.25 -3.37 3.96
C TRP A 64 -8.04 -3.58 2.45
N VAL A 65 -6.90 -3.14 1.92
CA VAL A 65 -6.56 -3.29 0.52
C VAL A 65 -6.29 -4.76 0.18
N ALA A 66 -5.54 -5.46 1.02
CA ALA A 66 -5.23 -6.87 0.81
C ALA A 66 -6.48 -7.74 0.79
N GLU A 67 -7.44 -7.43 1.64
CA GLU A 67 -8.71 -8.15 1.71
C GLU A 67 -9.56 -7.91 0.48
N ARG A 68 -9.58 -6.67 -0.01
CA ARG A 68 -10.38 -6.28 -1.17
C ARG A 68 -9.78 -6.76 -2.48
N PHE A 69 -8.46 -6.81 -2.56
CA PHE A 69 -7.75 -7.19 -3.78
C PHE A 69 -6.82 -8.35 -3.46
N PRO A 70 -7.37 -9.57 -3.28
CA PRO A 70 -6.57 -10.70 -2.79
C PRO A 70 -5.45 -11.16 -3.72
N GLY A 71 -5.46 -10.75 -4.98
CA GLY A 71 -4.38 -11.06 -5.90
C GLY A 71 -3.18 -10.11 -5.82
N LEU A 72 -3.32 -9.01 -5.10
CA LEU A 72 -2.32 -7.94 -5.12
C LEU A 72 -1.06 -8.32 -4.35
N VAL A 73 -1.20 -8.83 -3.14
CA VAL A 73 -0.05 -9.23 -2.31
C VAL A 73 0.74 -10.37 -2.99
N PRO A 74 0.11 -11.43 -3.50
CA PRO A 74 0.85 -12.44 -4.25
C PRO A 74 1.59 -11.89 -5.45
N ALA A 75 1.00 -10.93 -6.17
CA ALA A 75 1.66 -10.33 -7.32
C ALA A 75 2.91 -9.54 -6.92
N ILE A 76 2.84 -8.79 -5.83
CA ILE A 76 3.98 -8.04 -5.30
C ILE A 76 5.10 -9.00 -4.89
N ALA A 77 4.77 -10.05 -4.17
CA ALA A 77 5.74 -11.04 -3.71
C ALA A 77 6.37 -11.80 -4.88
N ALA A 78 5.56 -12.18 -5.87
CA ALA A 78 6.05 -12.88 -7.05
C ALA A 78 7.02 -12.02 -7.87
N ALA A 79 6.86 -10.72 -7.83
CA ALA A 79 7.78 -9.78 -8.49
C ALA A 79 9.10 -9.60 -7.74
N GLY A 80 9.26 -10.22 -6.58
CA GLY A 80 10.51 -10.21 -5.83
C GLY A 80 10.62 -9.08 -4.80
N HIS A 81 9.52 -8.43 -4.48
CA HIS A 81 9.52 -7.36 -3.49
C HIS A 81 9.16 -7.89 -2.10
N GLU A 82 9.59 -7.16 -1.07
CA GLU A 82 9.19 -7.46 0.29
C GLU A 82 7.80 -6.90 0.55
N VAL A 83 6.99 -7.66 1.29
CA VAL A 83 5.66 -7.23 1.69
C VAL A 83 5.62 -7.06 3.20
N ALA A 84 5.16 -5.93 3.66
CA ALA A 84 5.01 -5.61 5.08
C ALA A 84 3.62 -5.05 5.35
N SER A 85 3.25 -5.00 6.60
CA SER A 85 1.94 -4.49 7.01
C SER A 85 1.98 -2.97 7.21
N HIS A 86 0.92 -2.30 6.76
CA HIS A 86 0.71 -0.87 6.99
C HIS A 86 -0.54 -0.67 7.88
N GLY A 87 -0.86 -1.64 8.73
CA GLY A 87 -2.09 -1.66 9.49
C GLY A 87 -3.28 -2.07 8.64
N TYR A 88 -4.46 -2.07 9.22
CA TYR A 88 -5.66 -2.46 8.50
C TYR A 88 -6.32 -1.28 7.77
N GLY A 89 -6.62 -0.22 8.50
CA GLY A 89 -7.42 0.90 8.00
C GLY A 89 -6.72 2.25 8.07
N HIS A 90 -5.39 2.28 8.13
CA HIS A 90 -4.61 3.50 8.24
C HIS A 90 -4.96 4.32 9.50
N GLU A 91 -5.27 3.63 10.58
CA GLU A 91 -5.58 4.28 11.85
C GLU A 91 -4.28 4.62 12.59
N LEU A 92 -4.30 5.74 13.30
CA LEU A 92 -3.16 6.12 14.12
C LEU A 92 -3.07 5.18 15.32
N VAL A 93 -1.89 4.61 15.54
CA VAL A 93 -1.68 3.59 16.57
C VAL A 93 -2.11 4.07 17.96
N TYR A 94 -1.84 5.32 18.28
CA TYR A 94 -2.17 5.85 19.61
C TYR A 94 -3.68 6.06 19.83
N ARG A 95 -4.49 5.90 18.78
CA ARG A 95 -5.96 5.95 18.86
C ARG A 95 -6.59 4.56 18.89
N MET A 96 -5.77 3.52 18.76
CA MET A 96 -6.26 2.16 18.72
C MET A 96 -6.24 1.56 20.12
N SER A 97 -7.25 0.71 20.41
CA SER A 97 -7.22 -0.07 21.64
C SER A 97 -6.23 -1.23 21.48
N PRO A 98 -5.75 -1.81 22.60
CA PRO A 98 -4.85 -2.96 22.53
C PRO A 98 -5.42 -4.16 21.77
N ALA A 99 -6.74 -4.26 21.67
CA ALA A 99 -7.41 -5.36 21.00
C ALA A 99 -7.65 -5.09 19.51
N ALA A 100 -7.35 -3.90 19.05
CA ALA A 100 -7.64 -3.49 17.66
C ALA A 100 -6.64 -4.05 16.66
#